data_48ffc568b2b2cfe38044dc6d917f5425
#
_entry.id   48ffc568b2b2cfe38044dc6d917f5425
#
_cell.length_a   1.000
_cell.length_b   1.000
_cell.length_c   1.000
_cell.angle_alpha   90.00
_cell.angle_beta   90.00
_cell.angle_gamma   90.00
#
_symmetry.space_group_name_H-M   'P 1'
#
loop_
_entity.id
_entity.type
_entity.pdbx_description
1 polymer ?
#
loop_
_entity_poly.entity_id
_entity_poly.type
_entity_poly.pdbx_seq_one_letter_code
_entity_poly.pdbx_strand_id
1 'polypeptide(L)'
;MCGIIGYSGPKQPLPILLGGLSRLEYRGYDSAGIAISDGENIIIEKKEGKLQVLKDHLLDSKIKGNIGIGHTRWATHGVPSDENAHPHYDNNQDFAIIHNGIIENYAEIKEELQKEDYQFESETDTEVVAVKLSRQWTGNLLETVCKVAKELDGTYALVVTTTKQSNTIVAGRMMSPLVLGVGDGEVFLASDSAAILEHTNKMIFLENGDFVEIKNGNYQLFDINMNKVTRDIQEIDWEVSEAEKSGHDHYMYKEILEQSEVIERTIAGRLEVGSEEIPIDLKKAKQFEKIWIVACGTAYHAGLFGKDLFEKVLGVPVSVELASEFRYREPIVGENDLGIVISQSGETMDTIAATELLKENNSHVLALVNVVGSSLARMADSVLYLHVGPEIGVASTKAYLGMLVGQLLLAKHWDESNKLETTFNEIKQLPSLIKETLKCEAQIKEISKSINEKKDIYFIGRGLDYALAAEGALKLKEISYLHAEALAAGELKHGTLALIQDGTPVIVTASQHHLLDKTTSNVQEVKARGAYVIAIGDNSSKKLQDISDDYVTLPEASEMLSTIVSIIPLQFIAYHVANLNGESIDQPRNLAKSVTVE
;
A
#
# COMPACT_ATOMS: atom_id res chain seq x y z
N MET A 1 -8.33 6.08 1.31
CA MET A 1 -9.03 4.87 0.84
C MET A 1 -9.97 4.35 1.90
N CYS A 2 -11.06 3.69 1.50
CA CYS A 2 -12.11 3.25 2.42
C CYS A 2 -11.98 1.76 2.73
N GLY A 3 -12.55 1.31 3.87
CA GLY A 3 -12.64 -0.10 4.24
C GLY A 3 -14.08 -0.61 4.11
N ILE A 4 -14.26 -1.73 3.41
CA ILE A 4 -15.54 -2.44 3.30
C ILE A 4 -15.48 -3.73 4.10
N ILE A 5 -16.54 -4.02 4.86
CA ILE A 5 -16.82 -5.31 5.47
C ILE A 5 -18.30 -5.67 5.26
N GLY A 6 -18.60 -6.92 4.92
CA GLY A 6 -19.94 -7.47 4.84
C GLY A 6 -20.00 -8.85 5.48
N TYR A 7 -21.14 -9.20 6.03
CA TYR A 7 -21.38 -10.50 6.67
C TYR A 7 -22.78 -11.02 6.40
N SER A 8 -22.87 -12.32 6.11
CA SER A 8 -24.12 -13.06 6.06
C SER A 8 -23.92 -14.44 6.66
N GLY A 9 -24.66 -14.77 7.72
CA GLY A 9 -24.51 -16.05 8.40
C GLY A 9 -25.28 -16.13 9.72
N PRO A 10 -25.04 -17.20 10.50
CA PRO A 10 -25.80 -17.46 11.73
C PRO A 10 -25.35 -16.62 12.94
N LYS A 11 -24.17 -15.97 12.87
CA LYS A 11 -23.64 -15.17 13.99
C LYS A 11 -24.19 -13.76 13.98
N GLN A 12 -24.09 -13.05 15.10
CA GLN A 12 -24.44 -11.63 15.16
C GLN A 12 -23.45 -10.80 14.34
N PRO A 13 -23.92 -9.95 13.38
CA PRO A 13 -23.04 -9.19 12.51
C PRO A 13 -22.18 -8.15 13.24
N LEU A 14 -22.74 -7.47 14.26
CA LEU A 14 -22.10 -6.31 14.89
C LEU A 14 -20.63 -6.56 15.34
N PRO A 15 -20.30 -7.61 16.10
CA PRO A 15 -18.90 -7.88 16.49
C PRO A 15 -18.00 -8.15 15.28
N ILE A 16 -18.51 -8.86 14.26
CA ILE A 16 -17.76 -9.20 13.04
C ILE A 16 -17.44 -7.94 12.24
N LEU A 17 -18.44 -7.06 12.04
CA LEU A 17 -18.27 -5.80 11.33
C LEU A 17 -17.25 -4.91 12.05
N LEU A 18 -17.42 -4.69 13.38
CA LEU A 18 -16.51 -3.84 14.15
C LEU A 18 -15.07 -4.42 14.21
N GLY A 19 -14.95 -5.75 14.28
CA GLY A 19 -13.65 -6.44 14.21
C GLY A 19 -12.97 -6.25 12.87
N GLY A 20 -13.69 -6.48 11.77
CA GLY A 20 -13.19 -6.28 10.40
C GLY A 20 -12.84 -4.83 10.12
N LEU A 21 -13.70 -3.87 10.50
CA LEU A 21 -13.42 -2.44 10.35
C LEU A 21 -12.20 -2.00 11.15
N SER A 22 -11.94 -2.59 12.32
CA SER A 22 -10.71 -2.29 13.09
C SER A 22 -9.44 -2.66 12.33
N ARG A 23 -9.48 -3.74 11.56
CA ARG A 23 -8.37 -4.18 10.71
C ARG A 23 -8.28 -3.40 9.41
N LEU A 24 -9.33 -2.66 9.02
CA LEU A 24 -9.37 -1.81 7.83
C LEU A 24 -9.18 -0.32 8.14
N GLU A 25 -9.10 0.07 9.41
CA GLU A 25 -9.02 1.49 9.81
C GLU A 25 -7.78 2.19 9.22
N TYR A 26 -6.70 1.46 8.94
CA TYR A 26 -5.53 1.99 8.24
C TYR A 26 -5.82 2.47 6.81
N ARG A 27 -6.97 2.05 6.23
CA ARG A 27 -7.44 2.47 4.91
C ARG A 27 -8.24 3.77 4.94
N GLY A 28 -8.95 4.06 6.04
CA GLY A 28 -9.76 5.26 6.18
C GLY A 28 -10.24 5.40 7.62
N TYR A 29 -10.22 6.62 8.14
CA TYR A 29 -10.50 6.92 9.54
C TYR A 29 -11.22 8.27 9.75
N ASP A 30 -11.79 8.84 8.67
CA ASP A 30 -12.49 10.12 8.71
C ASP A 30 -13.93 9.98 9.22
N SER A 31 -14.53 8.83 8.97
CA SER A 31 -15.82 8.41 9.51
C SER A 31 -15.99 6.90 9.42
N ALA A 32 -16.89 6.34 10.21
CA ALA A 32 -17.23 4.93 10.17
C ALA A 32 -18.74 4.72 10.36
N GLY A 33 -19.27 3.62 9.82
CA GLY A 33 -20.66 3.25 10.03
C GLY A 33 -20.97 1.82 9.63
N ILE A 34 -22.13 1.37 10.07
CA ILE A 34 -22.67 0.03 9.85
C ILE A 34 -24.15 0.10 9.46
N ALA A 35 -24.60 -0.90 8.70
CA ALA A 35 -26.01 -1.22 8.53
C ALA A 35 -26.22 -2.70 8.82
N ILE A 36 -27.19 -3.02 9.69
CA ILE A 36 -27.53 -4.39 10.08
C ILE A 36 -29.02 -4.62 9.82
N SER A 37 -29.35 -5.73 9.15
CA SER A 37 -30.71 -6.10 8.86
C SER A 37 -31.13 -7.37 9.63
N ASP A 38 -32.34 -7.32 10.20
CA ASP A 38 -33.02 -8.45 10.79
C ASP A 38 -33.95 -9.20 9.81
N GLY A 39 -34.00 -8.72 8.55
CA GLY A 39 -34.84 -9.23 7.47
C GLY A 39 -36.10 -8.42 7.21
N GLU A 40 -36.54 -7.58 8.16
CA GLU A 40 -37.67 -6.66 8.01
C GLU A 40 -37.25 -5.19 8.03
N ASN A 41 -36.22 -4.86 8.84
CA ASN A 41 -35.70 -3.52 9.00
C ASN A 41 -34.18 -3.49 8.77
N ILE A 42 -33.67 -2.30 8.42
CA ILE A 42 -32.26 -2.01 8.40
C ILE A 42 -31.98 -0.93 9.44
N ILE A 43 -31.08 -1.22 10.37
CA ILE A 43 -30.61 -0.27 11.38
C ILE A 43 -29.26 0.26 10.90
N ILE A 44 -29.15 1.57 10.76
CA ILE A 44 -27.95 2.26 10.29
C ILE A 44 -27.41 3.14 11.41
N GLU A 45 -26.13 2.95 11.74
CA GLU A 45 -25.41 3.77 12.71
C GLU A 45 -24.08 4.22 12.10
N LYS A 46 -23.83 5.52 12.15
CA LYS A 46 -22.64 6.11 11.53
C LYS A 46 -22.15 7.32 12.31
N LYS A 47 -20.80 7.51 12.35
CA LYS A 47 -20.14 8.55 13.12
C LYS A 47 -18.96 9.13 12.37
N GLU A 48 -18.82 10.44 12.45
CA GLU A 48 -17.60 11.16 12.09
C GLU A 48 -16.45 10.77 13.03
N GLY A 49 -15.23 10.71 12.50
CA GLY A 49 -13.99 10.42 13.22
C GLY A 49 -13.61 8.93 13.18
N LYS A 50 -12.62 8.59 14.01
CA LYS A 50 -12.07 7.24 14.08
C LYS A 50 -13.13 6.21 14.50
N LEU A 51 -12.91 4.95 14.10
CA LEU A 51 -13.81 3.83 14.44
C LEU A 51 -14.13 3.72 15.93
N GLN A 52 -13.24 4.18 16.82
CA GLN A 52 -13.47 4.18 18.26
C GLN A 52 -14.71 5.00 18.64
N VAL A 53 -14.98 6.12 17.96
CA VAL A 53 -16.18 6.94 18.21
C VAL A 53 -17.46 6.15 17.93
N LEU A 54 -17.49 5.40 16.82
CA LEU A 54 -18.62 4.51 16.50
C LEU A 54 -18.74 3.37 17.52
N LYS A 55 -17.61 2.75 17.93
CA LYS A 55 -17.60 1.70 18.96
C LYS A 55 -18.18 2.18 20.28
N ASP A 56 -17.77 3.36 20.74
CA ASP A 56 -18.26 3.95 21.98
C ASP A 56 -19.77 4.26 21.92
N HIS A 57 -20.22 4.75 20.76
CA HIS A 57 -21.66 4.97 20.51
C HIS A 57 -22.47 3.68 20.56
N LEU A 58 -21.90 2.55 20.16
CA LEU A 58 -22.57 1.24 20.08
C LEU A 58 -22.39 0.36 21.32
N LEU A 59 -21.69 0.80 22.38
CA LEU A 59 -21.37 -0.01 23.56
C LEU A 59 -22.60 -0.71 24.19
N ASP A 60 -23.72 0.01 24.30
CA ASP A 60 -24.95 -0.49 24.88
C ASP A 60 -25.99 -0.93 23.82
N SER A 61 -25.58 -1.01 22.56
CA SER A 61 -26.48 -1.35 21.45
C SER A 61 -26.93 -2.81 21.53
N LYS A 62 -28.23 -3.02 21.30
CA LYS A 62 -28.86 -4.33 21.22
C LYS A 62 -29.25 -4.70 19.78
N ILE A 63 -28.58 -4.11 18.79
CA ILE A 63 -28.83 -4.37 17.37
C ILE A 63 -28.58 -5.86 17.10
N LYS A 64 -29.60 -6.51 16.52
CA LYS A 64 -29.54 -7.91 16.11
C LYS A 64 -29.86 -8.03 14.63
N GLY A 65 -29.30 -9.04 13.99
CA GLY A 65 -29.57 -9.33 12.58
C GLY A 65 -28.82 -10.57 12.13
N ASN A 66 -29.02 -10.93 10.88
CA ASN A 66 -28.35 -12.06 10.23
C ASN A 66 -27.41 -11.63 9.12
N ILE A 67 -27.55 -10.38 8.65
CA ILE A 67 -26.69 -9.77 7.67
C ILE A 67 -26.28 -8.37 8.12
N GLY A 68 -25.12 -7.95 7.70
CA GLY A 68 -24.66 -6.60 7.97
C GLY A 68 -23.57 -6.16 7.00
N ILE A 69 -23.48 -4.85 6.79
CA ILE A 69 -22.44 -4.19 6.02
C ILE A 69 -21.83 -3.07 6.85
N GLY A 70 -20.56 -2.80 6.67
CA GLY A 70 -19.86 -1.78 7.44
C GLY A 70 -18.75 -1.12 6.62
N HIS A 71 -18.43 0.12 6.97
CA HIS A 71 -17.52 0.94 6.21
C HIS A 71 -16.67 1.85 7.10
N THR A 72 -15.41 2.04 6.74
CA THR A 72 -14.55 3.14 7.21
C THR A 72 -14.21 4.02 6.02
N ARG A 73 -14.44 5.33 6.15
CA ARG A 73 -14.34 6.28 5.05
C ARG A 73 -13.03 7.05 5.08
N TRP A 74 -12.47 7.22 3.91
CA TRP A 74 -11.51 8.25 3.53
C TRP A 74 -12.24 9.23 2.61
N ALA A 75 -12.40 10.48 3.05
CA ALA A 75 -13.21 11.46 2.34
C ALA A 75 -12.58 11.85 0.99
N THR A 76 -13.32 11.63 -0.09
CA THR A 76 -13.02 12.12 -1.45
C THR A 76 -14.02 13.19 -1.87
N HIS A 77 -15.31 13.00 -1.58
CA HIS A 77 -16.42 13.91 -1.86
C HIS A 77 -17.18 14.25 -0.58
N GLY A 78 -17.33 15.51 -0.27
CA GLY A 78 -17.93 16.01 0.97
C GLY A 78 -17.01 15.88 2.20
N VAL A 79 -17.11 16.85 3.11
CA VAL A 79 -16.31 16.90 4.35
C VAL A 79 -16.63 15.70 5.26
N PRO A 80 -15.73 15.29 6.17
CA PRO A 80 -16.07 14.34 7.23
C PRO A 80 -17.26 14.86 8.05
N SER A 81 -18.31 14.06 8.15
CA SER A 81 -19.51 14.29 8.98
C SER A 81 -20.30 13.01 9.14
N ASP A 82 -21.28 12.97 10.08
CA ASP A 82 -22.18 11.84 10.24
C ASP A 82 -23.04 11.63 8.97
N GLU A 83 -23.48 12.72 8.29
CA GLU A 83 -24.29 12.65 7.06
C GLU A 83 -23.50 12.04 5.89
N ASN A 84 -22.23 12.46 5.74
CA ASN A 84 -21.36 12.01 4.67
C ASN A 84 -20.69 10.64 4.94
N ALA A 85 -20.88 10.08 6.14
CA ALA A 85 -20.42 8.72 6.46
C ALA A 85 -21.28 7.66 5.77
N HIS A 86 -20.63 6.55 5.36
CA HIS A 86 -21.33 5.35 4.89
C HIS A 86 -21.82 4.49 6.08
N PRO A 87 -22.90 3.70 5.93
CA PRO A 87 -23.72 3.48 4.73
C PRO A 87 -24.62 4.65 4.35
N HIS A 88 -24.85 4.83 3.04
CA HIS A 88 -25.90 5.69 2.51
C HIS A 88 -27.17 4.90 2.28
N TYR A 89 -28.32 5.59 2.19
CA TYR A 89 -29.64 5.00 2.04
C TYR A 89 -30.52 5.84 1.11
N ASP A 90 -31.58 5.22 0.59
CA ASP A 90 -32.60 5.93 -0.19
C ASP A 90 -33.60 6.66 0.72
N ASN A 91 -34.42 7.54 0.16
CA ASN A 91 -35.38 8.37 0.91
C ASN A 91 -36.36 7.58 1.79
N ASN A 92 -36.59 6.31 1.52
CA ASN A 92 -37.46 5.43 2.30
C ASN A 92 -36.70 4.54 3.29
N GLN A 93 -35.37 4.57 3.28
CA GLN A 93 -34.49 3.66 4.02
C GLN A 93 -34.72 2.16 3.67
N ASP A 94 -35.17 1.90 2.45
CA ASP A 94 -35.37 0.55 1.92
C ASP A 94 -34.05 -0.10 1.46
N PHE A 95 -33.09 0.72 1.01
CA PHE A 95 -31.78 0.30 0.52
C PHE A 95 -30.68 0.90 1.36
N ALA A 96 -29.70 0.10 1.74
CA ALA A 96 -28.45 0.57 2.34
C ALA A 96 -27.27 0.15 1.47
N ILE A 97 -26.33 1.08 1.22
CA ILE A 97 -25.17 0.89 0.37
C ILE A 97 -23.89 1.39 1.02
N ILE A 98 -22.82 0.64 0.86
CA ILE A 98 -21.45 1.09 1.08
C ILE A 98 -20.67 1.00 -0.23
N HIS A 99 -19.70 1.89 -0.41
CA HIS A 99 -18.99 2.04 -1.66
C HIS A 99 -17.53 2.45 -1.42
N ASN A 100 -16.62 1.80 -2.12
CA ASN A 100 -15.24 2.25 -2.35
C ASN A 100 -15.07 2.59 -3.81
N GLY A 101 -14.50 3.73 -4.12
CA GLY A 101 -14.28 4.21 -5.48
C GLY A 101 -14.77 5.63 -5.68
N ILE A 102 -14.99 5.99 -6.94
CA ILE A 102 -15.54 7.28 -7.36
C ILE A 102 -16.53 7.03 -8.50
N ILE A 103 -17.75 7.55 -8.37
CA ILE A 103 -18.75 7.57 -9.42
C ILE A 103 -18.62 8.90 -10.17
N GLU A 104 -17.95 8.90 -11.31
CA GLU A 104 -17.57 10.12 -12.04
C GLU A 104 -18.77 10.88 -12.56
N ASN A 105 -19.81 10.17 -13.04
CA ASN A 105 -21.04 10.77 -13.55
C ASN A 105 -22.11 11.04 -12.46
N TYR A 106 -21.71 11.07 -11.15
CA TYR A 106 -22.65 11.24 -10.04
C TYR A 106 -23.45 12.55 -10.13
N ALA A 107 -22.82 13.63 -10.61
CA ALA A 107 -23.47 14.95 -10.70
C ALA A 107 -24.62 14.93 -11.69
N GLU A 108 -24.46 14.27 -12.85
CA GLU A 108 -25.50 14.09 -13.85
C GLU A 108 -26.66 13.23 -13.34
N ILE A 109 -26.32 12.13 -12.65
CA ILE A 109 -27.32 11.25 -12.02
C ILE A 109 -28.09 12.02 -10.94
N LYS A 110 -27.40 12.82 -10.10
CA LYS A 110 -28.03 13.63 -9.05
C LYS A 110 -29.01 14.64 -9.65
N GLU A 111 -28.61 15.36 -10.71
CA GLU A 111 -29.47 16.32 -11.40
C GLU A 111 -30.73 15.65 -12.01
N GLU A 112 -30.57 14.44 -12.60
CA GLU A 112 -31.69 13.67 -13.13
C GLU A 112 -32.70 13.32 -12.03
N LEU A 113 -32.21 12.77 -10.91
CA LEU A 113 -33.04 12.34 -9.77
C LEU A 113 -33.72 13.54 -9.08
N GLN A 114 -33.04 14.69 -8.96
CA GLN A 114 -33.63 15.91 -8.39
C GLN A 114 -34.79 16.45 -9.23
N LYS A 115 -34.78 16.27 -10.56
CA LYS A 115 -35.92 16.64 -11.43
C LYS A 115 -37.15 15.75 -11.17
N GLU A 116 -36.97 14.62 -10.49
CA GLU A 116 -38.04 13.70 -10.08
C GLU A 116 -38.38 13.84 -8.57
N ASP A 117 -38.00 14.98 -7.97
CA ASP A 117 -38.27 15.33 -6.56
C ASP A 117 -37.54 14.47 -5.51
N TYR A 118 -36.52 13.68 -5.88
CA TYR A 118 -35.67 12.99 -4.91
C TYR A 118 -34.81 13.98 -4.13
N GLN A 119 -34.68 13.75 -2.83
CA GLN A 119 -33.87 14.58 -1.92
C GLN A 119 -32.55 13.88 -1.60
N PHE A 120 -31.51 14.65 -1.35
CA PHE A 120 -30.19 14.16 -0.96
C PHE A 120 -29.77 14.84 0.35
N GLU A 121 -29.26 14.05 1.28
CA GLU A 121 -28.80 14.52 2.59
C GLU A 121 -27.29 14.75 2.61
N SER A 122 -26.54 13.98 1.79
CA SER A 122 -25.09 14.02 1.75
C SER A 122 -24.53 14.73 0.50
N GLU A 123 -23.24 15.06 0.60
CA GLU A 123 -22.45 15.59 -0.50
C GLU A 123 -21.68 14.50 -1.27
N THR A 124 -21.91 13.20 -0.94
CA THR A 124 -21.15 12.11 -1.52
C THR A 124 -21.67 11.70 -2.89
N ASP A 125 -20.80 11.12 -3.68
CA ASP A 125 -21.13 10.47 -4.96
C ASP A 125 -21.92 9.15 -4.76
N THR A 126 -21.90 8.58 -3.57
CA THR A 126 -22.52 7.27 -3.28
C THR A 126 -24.02 7.33 -3.03
N GLU A 127 -24.52 8.38 -2.40
CA GLU A 127 -25.95 8.51 -2.08
C GLU A 127 -26.83 8.45 -3.34
N VAL A 128 -26.32 9.01 -4.46
CA VAL A 128 -27.06 8.97 -5.74
C VAL A 128 -27.34 7.53 -6.20
N VAL A 129 -26.42 6.61 -5.88
CA VAL A 129 -26.57 5.18 -6.22
C VAL A 129 -27.68 4.55 -5.38
N ALA A 130 -27.78 4.84 -4.07
CA ALA A 130 -28.83 4.36 -3.19
C ALA A 130 -30.21 4.78 -3.70
N VAL A 131 -30.37 6.07 -4.04
CA VAL A 131 -31.62 6.61 -4.59
C VAL A 131 -31.95 6.00 -5.96
N LYS A 132 -30.94 5.85 -6.83
CA LYS A 132 -31.12 5.24 -8.16
C LYS A 132 -31.54 3.77 -8.09
N LEU A 133 -31.01 3.00 -7.13
CA LEU A 133 -31.43 1.62 -6.86
C LEU A 133 -32.92 1.55 -6.47
N SER A 134 -33.37 2.43 -5.58
CA SER A 134 -34.77 2.52 -5.19
C SER A 134 -35.67 2.85 -6.36
N ARG A 135 -35.31 3.86 -7.17
CA ARG A 135 -36.06 4.26 -8.37
C ARG A 135 -36.17 3.13 -9.42
N GLN A 136 -35.09 2.38 -9.59
CA GLN A 136 -35.01 1.34 -10.63
C GLN A 136 -35.32 -0.07 -10.13
N TRP A 137 -35.93 -0.20 -8.95
CA TRP A 137 -36.26 -1.49 -8.34
C TRP A 137 -37.05 -2.40 -9.30
N THR A 138 -36.52 -3.60 -9.58
CA THR A 138 -37.11 -4.58 -10.52
C THR A 138 -37.88 -5.69 -9.82
N GLY A 139 -37.82 -5.76 -8.48
CA GLY A 139 -38.32 -6.91 -7.69
C GLY A 139 -37.22 -7.92 -7.34
N ASN A 140 -36.00 -7.74 -7.85
CA ASN A 140 -34.83 -8.57 -7.56
C ASN A 140 -33.61 -7.68 -7.35
N LEU A 141 -32.87 -7.89 -6.24
CA LEU A 141 -31.74 -7.03 -5.86
C LEU A 141 -30.57 -7.15 -6.83
N LEU A 142 -30.20 -8.37 -7.24
CA LEU A 142 -29.11 -8.59 -8.19
C LEU A 142 -29.40 -7.90 -9.54
N GLU A 143 -30.61 -8.09 -10.09
CA GLU A 143 -31.02 -7.47 -11.33
C GLU A 143 -30.99 -5.94 -11.24
N THR A 144 -31.48 -5.38 -10.13
CA THR A 144 -31.47 -3.93 -9.88
C THR A 144 -30.05 -3.38 -9.80
N VAL A 145 -29.16 -4.04 -9.04
CA VAL A 145 -27.76 -3.60 -8.91
C VAL A 145 -27.02 -3.69 -10.24
N CYS A 146 -27.16 -4.80 -10.98
CA CYS A 146 -26.53 -4.94 -12.29
C CYS A 146 -27.05 -3.91 -13.31
N LYS A 147 -28.35 -3.57 -13.25
CA LYS A 147 -28.95 -2.56 -14.13
C LYS A 147 -28.39 -1.17 -13.80
N VAL A 148 -28.34 -0.79 -12.53
CA VAL A 148 -27.79 0.51 -12.10
C VAL A 148 -26.30 0.58 -12.42
N ALA A 149 -25.53 -0.48 -12.15
CA ALA A 149 -24.09 -0.52 -12.40
C ALA A 149 -23.71 -0.27 -13.88
N LYS A 150 -24.57 -0.64 -14.83
CA LYS A 150 -24.36 -0.34 -16.28
C LYS A 150 -24.47 1.15 -16.62
N GLU A 151 -25.03 1.94 -15.72
CA GLU A 151 -25.24 3.38 -15.90
C GLU A 151 -24.24 4.21 -15.07
N LEU A 152 -23.33 3.55 -14.35
CA LEU A 152 -22.28 4.21 -13.56
C LEU A 152 -20.98 4.28 -14.37
N ASP A 153 -20.41 5.46 -14.44
CA ASP A 153 -19.06 5.68 -14.93
C ASP A 153 -18.08 5.81 -13.72
N GLY A 154 -16.89 5.24 -13.84
CA GLY A 154 -15.85 5.32 -12.81
C GLY A 154 -15.53 3.98 -12.17
N THR A 155 -15.01 4.03 -10.95
CA THR A 155 -14.51 2.86 -10.21
C THR A 155 -15.39 2.57 -9.01
N TYR A 156 -15.69 1.28 -8.75
CA TYR A 156 -16.49 0.92 -7.57
C TYR A 156 -16.22 -0.47 -7.02
N ALA A 157 -16.34 -0.60 -5.71
CA ALA A 157 -16.73 -1.80 -4.99
C ALA A 157 -18.01 -1.45 -4.24
N LEU A 158 -19.15 -1.90 -4.76
CA LEU A 158 -20.47 -1.64 -4.21
C LEU A 158 -20.91 -2.82 -3.36
N VAL A 159 -21.50 -2.56 -2.17
CA VAL A 159 -22.16 -3.59 -1.36
C VAL A 159 -23.52 -3.05 -0.92
N VAL A 160 -24.57 -3.75 -1.29
CA VAL A 160 -25.97 -3.31 -1.15
C VAL A 160 -26.78 -4.34 -0.40
N THR A 161 -27.65 -3.87 0.49
CA THR A 161 -28.72 -4.69 1.11
C THR A 161 -30.05 -3.92 1.05
N THR A 162 -31.17 -4.63 1.18
CA THR A 162 -32.52 -4.03 1.11
C THR A 162 -33.51 -4.75 2.01
N THR A 163 -34.49 -4.00 2.54
CA THR A 163 -35.68 -4.56 3.23
C THR A 163 -36.60 -5.31 2.28
N LYS A 164 -36.59 -4.97 0.99
CA LYS A 164 -37.48 -5.55 -0.03
C LYS A 164 -37.10 -6.99 -0.43
N GLN A 165 -35.89 -7.44 -0.09
CA GLN A 165 -35.46 -8.83 -0.30
C GLN A 165 -34.64 -9.27 0.92
N SER A 166 -35.31 -9.89 1.88
CA SER A 166 -34.76 -10.28 3.18
C SER A 166 -33.50 -11.13 3.07
N ASN A 167 -32.56 -10.93 4.00
CA ASN A 167 -31.31 -11.70 4.15
C ASN A 167 -30.48 -11.81 2.88
N THR A 168 -30.51 -10.77 2.06
CA THR A 168 -29.75 -10.72 0.79
C THR A 168 -28.78 -9.54 0.79
N ILE A 169 -27.53 -9.81 0.42
CA ILE A 169 -26.53 -8.82 0.08
C ILE A 169 -26.17 -9.04 -1.39
N VAL A 170 -26.08 -7.98 -2.16
CA VAL A 170 -25.47 -8.00 -3.50
C VAL A 170 -24.26 -7.09 -3.48
N ALA A 171 -23.14 -7.58 -4.01
CA ALA A 171 -21.96 -6.78 -4.19
C ALA A 171 -21.46 -6.87 -5.64
N GLY A 172 -20.85 -5.79 -6.12
CA GLY A 172 -20.28 -5.71 -7.46
C GLY A 172 -18.96 -4.97 -7.46
N ARG A 173 -18.06 -5.32 -8.37
CA ARG A 173 -16.73 -4.76 -8.47
C ARG A 173 -16.43 -4.21 -9.87
N MET A 174 -15.85 -3.00 -9.90
CA MET A 174 -15.16 -2.42 -11.04
C MET A 174 -13.93 -1.65 -10.54
N MET A 175 -12.74 -2.14 -10.80
CA MET A 175 -11.42 -1.61 -10.42
C MET A 175 -11.15 -1.64 -8.89
N SER A 176 -12.02 -1.11 -8.03
CA SER A 176 -11.83 -1.11 -6.58
C SER A 176 -11.83 -2.53 -5.99
N PRO A 177 -10.89 -2.90 -5.10
CA PRO A 177 -10.75 -4.28 -4.63
C PRO A 177 -11.94 -4.74 -3.78
N LEU A 178 -12.37 -5.99 -3.99
CA LEU A 178 -13.39 -6.67 -3.21
C LEU A 178 -13.10 -8.18 -3.17
N VAL A 179 -13.14 -8.75 -1.97
CA VAL A 179 -12.86 -10.16 -1.69
C VAL A 179 -14.05 -10.79 -1.01
N LEU A 180 -14.37 -12.00 -1.40
CA LEU A 180 -15.36 -12.86 -0.75
C LEU A 180 -14.67 -13.92 0.10
N GLY A 181 -14.92 -13.95 1.40
CA GLY A 181 -14.48 -15.02 2.30
C GLY A 181 -15.53 -16.11 2.44
N VAL A 182 -15.12 -17.36 2.28
CA VAL A 182 -16.02 -18.51 2.32
C VAL A 182 -15.84 -19.28 3.65
N GLY A 183 -16.86 -19.24 4.51
CA GLY A 183 -16.93 -19.99 5.75
C GLY A 183 -17.91 -21.17 5.69
N ASP A 184 -18.14 -21.84 6.80
CA ASP A 184 -19.10 -22.94 6.92
C ASP A 184 -20.50 -22.38 7.21
N GLY A 185 -21.32 -22.26 6.17
CA GLY A 185 -22.66 -21.64 6.28
C GLY A 185 -22.64 -20.14 6.55
N GLU A 186 -21.52 -19.49 6.33
CA GLU A 186 -21.35 -18.05 6.47
C GLU A 186 -20.45 -17.50 5.37
N VAL A 187 -20.70 -16.26 4.97
CA VAL A 187 -19.99 -15.56 3.90
C VAL A 187 -19.61 -14.17 4.37
N PHE A 188 -18.39 -13.77 4.03
CA PHE A 188 -17.82 -12.48 4.33
C PHE A 188 -17.52 -11.72 3.04
N LEU A 189 -17.62 -10.41 3.08
CA LEU A 189 -17.10 -9.49 2.06
C LEU A 189 -16.09 -8.56 2.71
N ALA A 190 -15.02 -8.26 2.03
CA ALA A 190 -14.05 -7.27 2.49
C ALA A 190 -13.34 -6.58 1.33
N SER A 191 -12.90 -5.35 1.54
CA SER A 191 -12.00 -4.67 0.62
C SER A 191 -10.55 -5.14 0.73
N ASP A 192 -10.23 -5.90 1.80
CA ASP A 192 -8.93 -6.53 2.03
C ASP A 192 -9.10 -7.84 2.82
N SER A 193 -8.37 -8.88 2.43
CA SER A 193 -8.41 -10.19 3.08
C SER A 193 -8.07 -10.14 4.57
N ALA A 194 -7.18 -9.24 4.99
CA ALA A 194 -6.80 -9.07 6.40
C ALA A 194 -7.99 -8.82 7.34
N ALA A 195 -9.07 -8.21 6.83
CA ALA A 195 -10.28 -7.94 7.61
C ALA A 195 -11.03 -9.21 8.08
N ILE A 196 -10.90 -10.30 7.33
CA ILE A 196 -11.72 -11.50 7.50
C ILE A 196 -10.91 -12.77 7.78
N LEU A 197 -9.57 -12.68 7.84
CA LEU A 197 -8.66 -13.82 8.10
C LEU A 197 -8.97 -14.55 9.43
N GLU A 198 -9.45 -13.84 10.46
CA GLU A 198 -9.86 -14.45 11.73
C GLU A 198 -11.02 -15.46 11.56
N HIS A 199 -11.79 -15.31 10.50
CA HIS A 199 -12.99 -16.10 10.28
C HIS A 199 -12.81 -17.18 9.22
N THR A 200 -12.02 -16.91 8.19
CA THR A 200 -11.72 -17.85 7.12
C THR A 200 -10.44 -17.45 6.38
N ASN A 201 -9.68 -18.43 5.92
CA ASN A 201 -8.54 -18.24 5.01
C ASN A 201 -8.88 -18.57 3.55
N LYS A 202 -10.13 -18.99 3.26
CA LYS A 202 -10.60 -19.32 1.91
C LYS A 202 -11.21 -18.08 1.26
N MET A 203 -10.50 -17.54 0.26
CA MET A 203 -10.83 -16.28 -0.38
C MET A 203 -11.15 -16.46 -1.85
N ILE A 204 -12.14 -15.72 -2.34
CA ILE A 204 -12.41 -15.53 -3.77
C ILE A 204 -12.18 -14.05 -4.06
N PHE A 205 -11.18 -13.74 -4.87
CA PHE A 205 -10.92 -12.37 -5.34
C PHE A 205 -11.83 -12.10 -6.54
N LEU A 206 -12.74 -11.13 -6.39
CA LEU A 206 -13.62 -10.75 -7.48
C LEU A 206 -12.83 -10.07 -8.61
N GLU A 207 -13.24 -10.28 -9.84
CA GLU A 207 -12.69 -9.62 -11.04
C GLU A 207 -13.54 -8.41 -11.43
N ASN A 208 -13.03 -7.57 -12.34
CA ASN A 208 -13.80 -6.44 -12.88
C ASN A 208 -15.05 -6.92 -13.61
N GLY A 209 -16.20 -6.37 -13.23
CA GLY A 209 -17.48 -6.79 -13.76
C GLY A 209 -18.11 -8.01 -13.06
N ASP A 210 -17.47 -8.53 -12.00
CA ASP A 210 -18.07 -9.56 -11.16
C ASP A 210 -19.10 -8.97 -10.20
N PHE A 211 -20.20 -9.69 -10.05
CA PHE A 211 -21.24 -9.47 -9.06
C PHE A 211 -21.45 -10.73 -8.25
N VAL A 212 -21.77 -10.58 -6.97
CA VAL A 212 -22.10 -11.69 -6.09
C VAL A 212 -23.45 -11.44 -5.40
N GLU A 213 -24.33 -12.42 -5.46
CA GLU A 213 -25.51 -12.49 -4.59
C GLU A 213 -25.20 -13.39 -3.42
N ILE A 214 -25.36 -12.88 -2.20
CA ILE A 214 -25.19 -13.60 -0.95
C ILE A 214 -26.55 -13.69 -0.28
N LYS A 215 -26.98 -14.92 0.04
CA LYS A 215 -28.28 -15.16 0.67
C LYS A 215 -28.18 -16.29 1.67
N ASN A 216 -28.55 -16.01 2.93
CA ASN A 216 -28.55 -16.98 4.02
C ASN A 216 -27.21 -17.76 4.14
N GLY A 217 -26.06 -17.06 4.11
CA GLY A 217 -24.74 -17.68 4.23
C GLY A 217 -24.27 -18.48 3.01
N ASN A 218 -24.96 -18.37 1.87
CA ASN A 218 -24.55 -18.95 0.59
C ASN A 218 -24.28 -17.83 -0.42
N TYR A 219 -23.49 -18.11 -1.43
CA TYR A 219 -23.16 -17.13 -2.48
C TYR A 219 -23.28 -17.73 -3.89
N GLN A 220 -23.53 -16.85 -4.87
CA GLN A 220 -23.45 -17.17 -6.29
C GLN A 220 -22.84 -15.97 -7.02
N LEU A 221 -21.86 -16.24 -7.87
CA LEU A 221 -21.20 -15.21 -8.70
C LEU A 221 -21.87 -15.07 -10.07
N PHE A 222 -21.86 -13.84 -10.57
CA PHE A 222 -22.43 -13.46 -11.85
C PHE A 222 -21.56 -12.42 -12.56
N ASP A 223 -21.66 -12.30 -13.86
CA ASP A 223 -21.19 -11.13 -14.59
C ASP A 223 -22.25 -10.01 -14.58
N ILE A 224 -21.92 -8.84 -15.12
CA ILE A 224 -22.84 -7.69 -15.20
C ILE A 224 -24.10 -7.99 -16.04
N ASN A 225 -24.09 -9.04 -16.88
CA ASN A 225 -25.23 -9.49 -17.66
C ASN A 225 -26.02 -10.61 -16.97
N MET A 226 -25.72 -10.87 -15.69
CA MET A 226 -26.30 -11.90 -14.85
C MET A 226 -26.05 -13.34 -15.33
N ASN A 227 -25.01 -13.56 -16.13
CA ASN A 227 -24.55 -14.91 -16.41
C ASN A 227 -23.76 -15.43 -15.21
N LYS A 228 -24.00 -16.68 -14.82
CA LYS A 228 -23.24 -17.30 -13.73
C LYS A 228 -21.77 -17.45 -14.12
N VAL A 229 -20.89 -17.03 -13.23
CA VAL A 229 -19.45 -17.20 -13.34
C VAL A 229 -18.90 -17.99 -12.16
N THR A 230 -17.71 -18.54 -12.32
CA THR A 230 -16.97 -19.22 -11.26
C THR A 230 -15.60 -18.58 -11.11
N ARG A 231 -15.10 -18.55 -9.87
CA ARG A 231 -13.75 -18.10 -9.55
C ARG A 231 -13.13 -19.10 -8.58
N ASP A 232 -11.82 -19.25 -8.65
CA ASP A 232 -11.08 -20.18 -7.81
C ASP A 232 -11.02 -19.67 -6.36
N ILE A 233 -11.14 -20.60 -5.42
CA ILE A 233 -10.88 -20.34 -4.01
C ILE A 233 -9.38 -20.38 -3.80
N GLN A 234 -8.81 -19.31 -3.28
CA GLN A 234 -7.40 -19.23 -2.86
C GLN A 234 -7.32 -19.32 -1.35
N GLU A 235 -6.37 -20.09 -0.84
CA GLU A 235 -6.08 -20.16 0.60
C GLU A 235 -4.95 -19.17 0.92
N ILE A 236 -5.17 -18.33 1.94
CA ILE A 236 -4.19 -17.34 2.41
C ILE A 236 -3.49 -17.91 3.64
N ASP A 237 -2.18 -18.02 3.58
CA ASP A 237 -1.35 -18.63 4.64
C ASP A 237 -0.88 -17.63 5.72
N TRP A 238 -1.43 -16.42 5.77
CA TRP A 238 -1.06 -15.43 6.80
C TRP A 238 -1.71 -15.80 8.14
N GLU A 239 -0.90 -15.74 9.21
CA GLU A 239 -1.43 -15.87 10.57
C GLU A 239 -2.04 -14.54 11.06
N VAL A 240 -3.16 -14.62 11.78
CA VAL A 240 -3.83 -13.45 12.40
C VAL A 240 -2.88 -12.69 13.31
N SER A 241 -2.01 -13.40 14.04
CA SER A 241 -0.99 -12.83 14.93
C SER A 241 0.00 -11.90 14.22
N GLU A 242 0.25 -12.11 12.94
CA GLU A 242 1.14 -11.24 12.15
C GLU A 242 0.54 -9.84 11.92
N ALA A 243 -0.78 -9.72 11.91
CA ALA A 243 -1.50 -8.45 11.77
C ALA A 243 -1.77 -7.74 13.10
N GLU A 244 -1.18 -8.19 14.22
CA GLU A 244 -1.31 -7.57 15.54
C GLU A 244 -0.05 -6.77 15.90
N LYS A 245 -0.17 -5.83 16.86
CA LYS A 245 0.96 -5.04 17.36
C LYS A 245 1.96 -5.85 18.19
N SER A 246 1.62 -7.07 18.61
CA SER A 246 2.49 -7.98 19.38
C SER A 246 3.15 -7.32 20.62
N GLY A 247 2.40 -6.43 21.30
CA GLY A 247 2.86 -5.73 22.50
C GLY A 247 3.66 -4.44 22.26
N HIS A 248 3.85 -4.03 21.00
CA HIS A 248 4.45 -2.74 20.66
C HIS A 248 3.42 -1.62 20.64
N ASP A 249 3.85 -0.38 20.87
CA ASP A 249 2.96 0.79 20.82
C ASP A 249 2.44 1.06 19.42
N HIS A 250 3.28 0.84 18.39
CA HIS A 250 2.99 1.13 16.99
C HIS A 250 3.30 -0.05 16.07
N TYR A 251 2.48 -0.22 15.01
CA TYR A 251 2.74 -1.19 13.93
C TYR A 251 4.07 -0.91 13.24
N MET A 252 4.32 0.34 12.85
CA MET A 252 5.57 0.72 12.18
C MET A 252 6.81 0.29 12.98
N TYR A 253 6.78 0.44 14.30
CA TYR A 253 7.91 0.02 15.15
C TYR A 253 8.11 -1.49 15.13
N LYS A 254 7.03 -2.26 15.28
CA LYS A 254 7.07 -3.72 15.12
C LYS A 254 7.64 -4.09 13.75
N GLU A 255 7.11 -3.48 12.69
CA GLU A 255 7.48 -3.75 11.29
C GLU A 255 8.97 -3.43 11.00
N ILE A 256 9.54 -2.43 11.65
CA ILE A 256 10.99 -2.16 11.61
C ILE A 256 11.78 -3.29 12.28
N LEU A 257 11.35 -3.74 13.47
CA LEU A 257 12.07 -4.75 14.25
C LEU A 257 12.01 -6.14 13.61
N GLU A 258 10.92 -6.50 12.93
CA GLU A 258 10.76 -7.82 12.31
C GLU A 258 11.45 -7.97 10.94
N GLN A 259 12.11 -6.92 10.42
CA GLN A 259 12.75 -6.95 9.09
C GLN A 259 13.77 -8.08 8.92
N SER A 260 14.49 -8.48 9.96
CA SER A 260 15.44 -9.61 9.89
C SER A 260 14.73 -10.92 9.54
N GLU A 261 13.64 -11.24 10.23
CA GLU A 261 12.85 -12.46 10.03
C GLU A 261 12.11 -12.43 8.69
N VAL A 262 11.60 -11.25 8.34
CA VAL A 262 10.94 -10.99 7.06
C VAL A 262 11.88 -11.30 5.88
N ILE A 263 13.11 -10.82 5.92
CA ILE A 263 14.07 -11.06 4.82
C ILE A 263 14.54 -12.52 4.79
N GLU A 264 14.62 -13.18 5.92
CA GLU A 264 14.88 -14.63 5.96
C GLU A 264 13.80 -15.39 5.16
N ARG A 265 12.52 -15.04 5.33
CA ARG A 265 11.41 -15.62 4.55
C ARG A 265 11.48 -15.21 3.07
N THR A 266 11.79 -13.96 2.76
CA THR A 266 11.90 -13.47 1.38
C THR A 266 12.95 -14.21 0.57
N ILE A 267 14.09 -14.59 1.17
CA ILE A 267 15.18 -15.29 0.49
C ILE A 267 15.03 -16.83 0.52
N ALA A 268 14.17 -17.38 1.37
CA ALA A 268 14.00 -18.81 1.54
C ALA A 268 13.60 -19.49 0.21
N GLY A 269 14.32 -20.56 -0.17
CA GLY A 269 14.07 -21.33 -1.39
C GLY A 269 14.47 -20.63 -2.71
N ARG A 270 14.95 -19.37 -2.68
CA ARG A 270 15.16 -18.52 -3.86
C ARG A 270 16.62 -18.24 -4.21
N LEU A 271 17.54 -18.75 -3.42
CA LEU A 271 18.98 -18.47 -3.61
C LEU A 271 19.66 -19.42 -4.60
N GLU A 272 19.04 -20.53 -4.94
CA GLU A 272 19.59 -21.50 -5.89
C GLU A 272 19.22 -21.12 -7.32
N VAL A 273 20.18 -21.20 -8.24
CA VAL A 273 19.94 -20.93 -9.65
C VAL A 273 18.95 -21.96 -10.21
N GLY A 274 17.91 -21.47 -10.89
CA GLY A 274 16.83 -22.31 -11.42
C GLY A 274 15.70 -22.59 -10.42
N SER A 275 15.65 -21.85 -9.30
CA SER A 275 14.50 -21.87 -8.40
C SER A 275 13.21 -21.56 -9.16
N GLU A 276 12.18 -22.38 -9.01
CA GLU A 276 10.85 -22.18 -9.59
C GLU A 276 10.14 -20.92 -9.04
N GLU A 277 10.60 -20.43 -7.88
CA GLU A 277 10.13 -19.19 -7.26
C GLU A 277 10.55 -17.92 -8.03
N ILE A 278 11.49 -18.02 -8.98
CA ILE A 278 11.92 -16.89 -9.81
C ILE A 278 11.20 -16.97 -11.16
N PRO A 279 10.26 -16.07 -11.45
CA PRO A 279 9.28 -16.25 -12.52
C PRO A 279 9.83 -16.05 -13.94
N ILE A 280 11.02 -15.43 -14.08
CA ILE A 280 11.68 -15.18 -15.37
C ILE A 280 13.11 -15.71 -15.31
N ASP A 281 13.43 -16.69 -16.15
CA ASP A 281 14.79 -17.20 -16.27
C ASP A 281 15.72 -16.25 -17.04
N LEU A 282 17.03 -16.48 -16.95
CA LEU A 282 18.05 -15.68 -17.63
C LEU A 282 17.87 -15.67 -19.15
N LYS A 283 17.46 -16.80 -19.76
CA LYS A 283 17.30 -16.91 -21.21
C LYS A 283 16.19 -15.96 -21.70
N LYS A 284 15.09 -15.89 -20.97
CA LYS A 284 13.99 -14.97 -21.26
C LYS A 284 14.37 -13.52 -20.94
N ALA A 285 15.06 -13.30 -19.80
CA ALA A 285 15.50 -11.96 -19.41
C ALA A 285 16.42 -11.30 -20.46
N LYS A 286 17.26 -12.09 -21.12
CA LYS A 286 18.16 -11.62 -22.21
C LYS A 286 17.45 -11.28 -23.53
N GLN A 287 16.19 -11.60 -23.69
CA GLN A 287 15.42 -11.26 -24.88
C GLN A 287 14.85 -9.84 -24.84
N PHE A 288 14.80 -9.23 -23.67
CA PHE A 288 14.29 -7.88 -23.52
C PHE A 288 15.32 -6.84 -23.99
N GLU A 289 14.84 -5.83 -24.70
CA GLU A 289 15.65 -4.73 -25.25
C GLU A 289 15.72 -3.55 -24.29
N LYS A 290 14.69 -3.39 -23.42
CA LYS A 290 14.59 -2.36 -22.41
C LYS A 290 13.79 -2.86 -21.21
N ILE A 291 14.06 -2.28 -20.04
CA ILE A 291 13.26 -2.49 -18.83
C ILE A 291 12.61 -1.17 -18.42
N TRP A 292 11.31 -1.22 -18.16
CA TRP A 292 10.55 -0.18 -17.54
C TRP A 292 10.22 -0.59 -16.10
N ILE A 293 10.69 0.16 -15.11
CA ILE A 293 10.28 -0.02 -13.71
C ILE A 293 9.28 1.07 -13.42
N VAL A 294 8.03 0.69 -13.09
CA VAL A 294 6.93 1.65 -12.92
C VAL A 294 6.29 1.45 -11.55
N ALA A 295 6.26 2.51 -10.75
CA ALA A 295 5.77 2.44 -9.37
C ALA A 295 5.43 3.85 -8.82
N CYS A 296 4.86 3.89 -7.59
CA CYS A 296 4.57 5.11 -6.83
C CYS A 296 5.31 5.13 -5.49
N GLY A 297 5.67 6.32 -5.00
CA GLY A 297 6.18 6.56 -3.65
C GLY A 297 7.37 5.67 -3.27
N THR A 298 7.27 4.99 -2.14
CA THR A 298 8.29 4.03 -1.64
C THR A 298 8.68 2.98 -2.68
N ALA A 299 7.72 2.44 -3.43
CA ALA A 299 7.99 1.45 -4.47
C ALA A 299 8.77 2.06 -5.66
N TYR A 300 8.54 3.34 -5.99
CA TYR A 300 9.35 4.06 -6.98
C TYR A 300 10.81 4.21 -6.51
N HIS A 301 11.04 4.55 -5.23
CA HIS A 301 12.39 4.60 -4.67
C HIS A 301 13.07 3.23 -4.69
N ALA A 302 12.33 2.15 -4.45
CA ALA A 302 12.86 0.79 -4.65
C ALA A 302 13.23 0.52 -6.11
N GLY A 303 12.44 1.05 -7.07
CA GLY A 303 12.75 0.96 -8.49
C GLY A 303 14.07 1.64 -8.89
N LEU A 304 14.41 2.77 -8.25
CA LEU A 304 15.70 3.44 -8.46
C LEU A 304 16.90 2.54 -8.10
N PHE A 305 16.76 1.72 -7.05
CA PHE A 305 17.74 0.70 -6.69
C PHE A 305 17.84 -0.40 -7.77
N GLY A 306 16.71 -0.89 -8.27
CA GLY A 306 16.66 -1.93 -9.30
C GLY A 306 17.26 -1.50 -10.63
N LYS A 307 17.20 -0.22 -10.98
CA LYS A 307 17.82 0.31 -12.20
C LYS A 307 19.31 -0.05 -12.27
N ASP A 308 20.08 0.30 -11.24
CA ASP A 308 21.52 0.04 -11.21
C ASP A 308 21.84 -1.46 -11.31
N LEU A 309 21.04 -2.30 -10.63
CA LEU A 309 21.17 -3.75 -10.67
C LEU A 309 21.00 -4.31 -12.08
N PHE A 310 19.86 -4.00 -12.72
CA PHE A 310 19.49 -4.62 -13.99
C PHE A 310 20.34 -4.10 -15.16
N GLU A 311 20.68 -2.80 -15.18
CA GLU A 311 21.64 -2.25 -16.14
C GLU A 311 23.01 -2.96 -16.02
N LYS A 312 23.43 -3.24 -14.79
CA LYS A 312 24.72 -3.87 -14.51
C LYS A 312 24.75 -5.35 -14.96
N VAL A 313 23.71 -6.13 -14.66
CA VAL A 313 23.71 -7.57 -14.92
C VAL A 313 23.31 -7.92 -16.36
N LEU A 314 22.32 -7.23 -16.93
CA LEU A 314 21.80 -7.51 -18.26
C LEU A 314 22.44 -6.67 -19.36
N GLY A 315 22.90 -5.45 -19.03
CA GLY A 315 23.46 -4.52 -20.01
C GLY A 315 22.40 -3.91 -20.93
N VAL A 316 21.14 -3.85 -20.50
CA VAL A 316 20.02 -3.23 -21.23
C VAL A 316 19.62 -1.91 -20.55
N PRO A 317 19.09 -0.92 -21.29
CA PRO A 317 18.61 0.34 -20.71
C PRO A 317 17.47 0.10 -19.72
N VAL A 318 17.50 0.77 -18.56
CA VAL A 318 16.43 0.72 -17.57
C VAL A 318 15.89 2.13 -17.29
N SER A 319 14.60 2.32 -17.49
CA SER A 319 13.89 3.54 -17.11
C SER A 319 13.06 3.30 -15.85
N VAL A 320 13.15 4.21 -14.88
CA VAL A 320 12.30 4.17 -13.68
C VAL A 320 11.35 5.35 -13.74
N GLU A 321 10.06 5.07 -13.65
CA GLU A 321 9.00 6.04 -13.91
C GLU A 321 8.00 6.07 -12.75
N LEU A 322 7.52 7.27 -12.43
CA LEU A 322 6.34 7.43 -11.57
C LEU A 322 5.11 6.95 -12.35
N ALA A 323 4.35 6.03 -11.78
CA ALA A 323 3.20 5.45 -12.45
C ALA A 323 2.13 6.51 -12.79
N SER A 324 1.92 7.51 -11.92
CA SER A 324 1.04 8.66 -12.16
C SER A 324 1.38 9.46 -13.42
N GLU A 325 2.69 9.57 -13.74
CA GLU A 325 3.14 10.31 -14.92
C GLU A 325 3.23 9.41 -16.16
N PHE A 326 3.64 8.15 -15.95
CA PHE A 326 3.85 7.18 -17.02
C PHE A 326 2.58 6.95 -17.83
N ARG A 327 1.42 6.83 -17.18
CA ARG A 327 0.13 6.55 -17.80
C ARG A 327 -0.36 7.66 -18.75
N TYR A 328 0.10 8.92 -18.58
CA TYR A 328 -0.40 10.07 -19.34
C TYR A 328 0.57 10.61 -20.38
N ARG A 329 1.86 10.28 -20.31
CA ARG A 329 2.87 10.87 -21.21
C ARG A 329 3.09 10.11 -22.53
N GLU A 330 2.29 9.09 -22.84
CA GLU A 330 2.41 8.28 -24.03
C GLU A 330 3.84 7.71 -24.21
N PRO A 331 4.35 6.89 -23.29
CA PRO A 331 5.72 6.39 -23.34
C PRO A 331 5.90 5.48 -24.58
N ILE A 332 7.10 5.52 -25.16
CA ILE A 332 7.46 4.62 -26.25
C ILE A 332 7.80 3.25 -25.67
N VAL A 333 6.84 2.36 -25.61
CA VAL A 333 6.96 0.98 -25.10
C VAL A 333 6.95 0.02 -26.30
N GLY A 334 7.91 -0.90 -26.31
CA GLY A 334 8.04 -1.92 -27.36
C GLY A 334 7.53 -3.30 -26.89
N GLU A 335 7.19 -4.16 -27.84
CA GLU A 335 6.78 -5.57 -27.56
C GLU A 335 7.92 -6.43 -26.96
N ASN A 336 9.17 -6.03 -27.16
CA ASN A 336 10.35 -6.66 -26.59
C ASN A 336 10.80 -6.00 -25.28
N ASP A 337 10.00 -5.12 -24.69
CA ASP A 337 10.30 -4.50 -23.40
C ASP A 337 9.79 -5.36 -22.25
N LEU A 338 10.46 -5.27 -21.10
CA LEU A 338 10.00 -5.80 -19.83
C LEU A 338 9.44 -4.66 -18.96
N GLY A 339 8.18 -4.73 -18.59
CA GLY A 339 7.62 -3.90 -17.53
C GLY A 339 7.79 -4.57 -16.17
N ILE A 340 8.50 -3.94 -15.24
CA ILE A 340 8.53 -4.36 -13.83
C ILE A 340 7.66 -3.39 -13.05
N VAL A 341 6.52 -3.86 -12.55
CA VAL A 341 5.60 -3.05 -11.76
C VAL A 341 5.74 -3.42 -10.27
N ILE A 342 5.98 -2.41 -9.42
CA ILE A 342 6.27 -2.63 -8.01
C ILE A 342 5.17 -2.01 -7.15
N SER A 343 4.57 -2.81 -6.25
CA SER A 343 3.57 -2.34 -5.31
C SER A 343 3.48 -3.26 -4.10
N GLN A 344 3.46 -2.73 -2.88
CA GLN A 344 3.22 -3.54 -1.69
C GLN A 344 1.84 -4.19 -1.73
N SER A 345 0.78 -3.40 -1.94
CA SER A 345 -0.61 -3.87 -1.95
C SER A 345 -1.02 -4.56 -3.25
N GLY A 346 -0.35 -4.23 -4.36
CA GLY A 346 -0.80 -4.62 -5.69
C GLY A 346 -2.14 -4.01 -6.13
N GLU A 347 -2.60 -2.96 -5.43
CA GLU A 347 -3.88 -2.28 -5.66
C GLU A 347 -3.72 -0.77 -5.91
N THR A 348 -2.51 -0.29 -6.16
CA THR A 348 -2.25 1.13 -6.46
C THR A 348 -2.79 1.47 -7.85
N MET A 349 -3.78 2.36 -7.93
CA MET A 349 -4.52 2.65 -9.17
C MET A 349 -3.61 3.08 -10.32
N ASP A 350 -2.71 4.04 -10.09
CA ASP A 350 -1.78 4.48 -11.13
C ASP A 350 -0.88 3.34 -11.64
N THR A 351 -0.44 2.45 -10.75
CA THR A 351 0.39 1.30 -11.14
C THR A 351 -0.43 0.27 -11.92
N ILE A 352 -1.72 0.09 -11.60
CA ILE A 352 -2.64 -0.75 -12.37
C ILE A 352 -2.82 -0.18 -13.78
N ALA A 353 -3.13 1.11 -13.91
CA ALA A 353 -3.30 1.76 -15.20
C ALA A 353 -2.01 1.74 -16.06
N ALA A 354 -0.85 1.94 -15.41
CA ALA A 354 0.44 1.78 -16.10
C ALA A 354 0.68 0.33 -16.58
N THR A 355 0.19 -0.66 -15.83
CA THR A 355 0.25 -2.08 -16.23
C THR A 355 -0.63 -2.35 -17.46
N GLU A 356 -1.83 -1.79 -17.50
CA GLU A 356 -2.71 -1.88 -18.68
C GLU A 356 -2.02 -1.32 -19.92
N LEU A 357 -1.42 -0.12 -19.81
CA LEU A 357 -0.69 0.50 -20.91
C LEU A 357 0.50 -0.35 -21.40
N LEU A 358 1.27 -0.96 -20.49
CA LEU A 358 2.35 -1.88 -20.84
C LEU A 358 1.81 -3.09 -21.62
N LYS A 359 0.71 -3.67 -21.18
CA LYS A 359 0.08 -4.85 -21.82
C LYS A 359 -0.57 -4.51 -23.15
N GLU A 360 -1.18 -3.34 -23.30
CA GLU A 360 -1.72 -2.85 -24.59
C GLU A 360 -0.63 -2.74 -25.66
N ASN A 361 0.61 -2.45 -25.25
CA ASN A 361 1.79 -2.44 -26.12
C ASN A 361 2.47 -3.81 -26.26
N ASN A 362 1.84 -4.89 -25.77
CA ASN A 362 2.35 -6.27 -25.79
C ASN A 362 3.69 -6.47 -25.05
N SER A 363 4.04 -5.58 -24.14
CA SER A 363 5.21 -5.72 -23.29
C SER A 363 4.96 -6.82 -22.25
N HIS A 364 5.99 -7.63 -21.94
CA HIS A 364 5.87 -8.60 -20.87
C HIS A 364 5.88 -7.89 -19.51
N VAL A 365 4.91 -8.17 -18.65
CA VAL A 365 4.81 -7.54 -17.32
C VAL A 365 5.17 -8.51 -16.21
N LEU A 366 6.14 -8.11 -15.38
CA LEU A 366 6.51 -8.75 -14.12
C LEU A 366 6.01 -7.90 -12.94
N ALA A 367 5.11 -8.42 -12.13
CA ALA A 367 4.70 -7.78 -10.90
C ALA A 367 5.59 -8.20 -9.72
N LEU A 368 6.11 -7.21 -8.97
CA LEU A 368 6.80 -7.37 -7.71
C LEU A 368 5.87 -6.89 -6.60
N VAL A 369 5.14 -7.81 -5.96
CA VAL A 369 4.04 -7.49 -5.05
C VAL A 369 4.07 -8.34 -3.77
N ASN A 370 3.45 -7.85 -2.70
CA ASN A 370 3.36 -8.62 -1.46
C ASN A 370 2.03 -9.37 -1.30
N VAL A 371 0.92 -8.76 -1.74
CA VAL A 371 -0.42 -9.34 -1.53
C VAL A 371 -0.74 -10.35 -2.61
N VAL A 372 -0.90 -11.60 -2.18
CA VAL A 372 -1.31 -12.71 -3.06
C VAL A 372 -2.71 -12.43 -3.61
N GLY A 373 -2.89 -12.69 -4.92
CA GLY A 373 -4.19 -12.50 -5.58
C GLY A 373 -4.59 -11.03 -5.79
N SER A 374 -3.68 -10.06 -5.55
CA SER A 374 -3.93 -8.65 -5.84
C SER A 374 -4.17 -8.38 -7.34
N SER A 375 -4.74 -7.21 -7.66
CA SER A 375 -5.04 -6.83 -9.05
C SER A 375 -3.80 -6.89 -9.94
N LEU A 376 -2.68 -6.32 -9.51
CA LEU A 376 -1.42 -6.39 -10.27
C LEU A 376 -0.93 -7.83 -10.44
N ALA A 377 -1.05 -8.68 -9.39
CA ALA A 377 -0.63 -10.08 -9.47
C ALA A 377 -1.44 -10.86 -10.51
N ARG A 378 -2.75 -10.57 -10.66
CA ARG A 378 -3.61 -11.23 -11.66
C ARG A 378 -3.41 -10.70 -13.08
N MET A 379 -3.04 -9.42 -13.23
CA MET A 379 -2.85 -8.78 -14.54
C MET A 379 -1.50 -9.09 -15.16
N ALA A 380 -0.48 -9.29 -14.34
CA ALA A 380 0.89 -9.51 -14.79
C ALA A 380 1.07 -10.88 -15.46
N ASP A 381 2.02 -10.97 -16.39
CA ASP A 381 2.41 -12.23 -17.04
C ASP A 381 3.29 -13.10 -16.14
N SER A 382 3.96 -12.46 -15.18
CA SER A 382 4.83 -13.11 -14.19
C SER A 382 4.72 -12.37 -12.85
N VAL A 383 4.84 -13.08 -11.74
CA VAL A 383 4.74 -12.49 -10.40
C VAL A 383 5.88 -12.98 -9.52
N LEU A 384 6.54 -12.05 -8.83
CA LEU A 384 7.42 -12.34 -7.71
C LEU A 384 6.81 -11.79 -6.42
N TYR A 385 6.35 -12.68 -5.55
CA TYR A 385 5.82 -12.28 -4.24
C TYR A 385 6.95 -11.97 -3.25
N LEU A 386 6.79 -10.90 -2.47
CA LEU A 386 7.80 -10.44 -1.51
C LEU A 386 7.86 -11.31 -0.24
N HIS A 387 6.74 -11.92 0.16
CA HIS A 387 6.60 -12.73 1.39
C HIS A 387 6.98 -11.99 2.68
N VAL A 388 6.70 -10.67 2.74
CA VAL A 388 7.02 -9.87 3.94
C VAL A 388 5.91 -9.91 5.00
N GLY A 389 4.83 -10.68 4.78
CA GLY A 389 3.66 -10.70 5.64
C GLY A 389 2.83 -9.40 5.54
N PRO A 390 1.77 -9.27 6.36
CA PRO A 390 0.94 -8.06 6.37
C PRO A 390 1.74 -6.85 6.89
N GLU A 391 1.64 -5.72 6.22
CA GLU A 391 2.20 -4.43 6.63
C GLU A 391 1.05 -3.44 6.84
N ILE A 392 0.83 -3.04 8.09
CA ILE A 392 -0.35 -2.28 8.55
C ILE A 392 -0.05 -0.79 8.68
N GLY A 393 1.14 -0.41 9.17
CA GLY A 393 1.57 0.98 9.25
C GLY A 393 1.46 1.66 7.88
N VAL A 394 0.87 2.87 7.81
CA VAL A 394 0.69 3.58 6.54
C VAL A 394 2.04 3.83 5.85
N ALA A 395 3.03 4.28 6.58
CA ALA A 395 4.40 4.44 6.09
C ALA A 395 5.05 3.06 5.91
N SER A 396 5.42 2.71 4.68
CA SER A 396 6.02 1.41 4.35
C SER A 396 7.45 1.29 4.88
N THR A 397 7.80 0.14 5.46
CA THR A 397 9.12 -0.17 6.04
C THR A 397 9.65 -1.51 5.57
N LYS A 398 9.13 -2.62 6.09
CA LYS A 398 9.57 -3.97 5.75
C LYS A 398 9.29 -4.34 4.29
N ALA A 399 8.20 -3.83 3.72
CA ALA A 399 7.90 -4.07 2.31
C ALA A 399 8.91 -3.39 1.38
N TYR A 400 9.38 -2.18 1.72
CA TYR A 400 10.47 -1.54 0.97
C TYR A 400 11.73 -2.42 0.95
N LEU A 401 12.13 -2.92 2.11
CA LEU A 401 13.29 -3.82 2.20
C LEU A 401 13.07 -5.10 1.38
N GLY A 402 11.87 -5.67 1.44
CA GLY A 402 11.47 -6.80 0.60
C GLY A 402 11.55 -6.50 -0.90
N MET A 403 11.16 -5.28 -1.32
CA MET A 403 11.28 -4.83 -2.72
C MET A 403 12.75 -4.75 -3.19
N LEU A 404 13.65 -4.25 -2.35
CA LEU A 404 15.08 -4.22 -2.66
C LEU A 404 15.63 -5.64 -2.82
N VAL A 405 15.30 -6.52 -1.88
CA VAL A 405 15.78 -7.91 -1.88
C VAL A 405 15.15 -8.71 -3.03
N GLY A 406 13.87 -8.51 -3.34
CA GLY A 406 13.22 -9.13 -4.50
C GLY A 406 13.92 -8.80 -5.82
N GLN A 407 14.27 -7.52 -6.01
CA GLN A 407 15.05 -7.09 -7.19
C GLN A 407 16.47 -7.68 -7.18
N LEU A 408 17.12 -7.77 -6.01
CA LEU A 408 18.43 -8.41 -5.88
C LEU A 408 18.38 -9.91 -6.22
N LEU A 409 17.30 -10.61 -5.86
CA LEU A 409 17.08 -12.02 -6.24
C LEU A 409 16.93 -12.18 -7.76
N LEU A 410 16.14 -11.31 -8.42
CA LEU A 410 16.04 -11.30 -9.88
C LEU A 410 17.41 -11.06 -10.53
N ALA A 411 18.13 -10.04 -10.08
CA ALA A 411 19.45 -9.71 -10.59
C ALA A 411 20.44 -10.87 -10.42
N LYS A 412 20.40 -11.56 -9.27
CA LYS A 412 21.22 -12.75 -9.03
C LYS A 412 20.98 -13.84 -10.08
N HIS A 413 19.72 -14.12 -10.40
CA HIS A 413 19.37 -15.13 -11.39
C HIS A 413 19.66 -14.72 -12.84
N TRP A 414 19.80 -13.42 -13.09
CA TRP A 414 20.10 -12.84 -14.41
C TRP A 414 21.58 -12.51 -14.61
N ASP A 415 22.43 -12.63 -13.58
CA ASP A 415 23.86 -12.31 -13.66
C ASP A 415 24.71 -13.50 -14.17
N GLU A 416 24.81 -13.66 -15.49
CA GLU A 416 25.67 -14.65 -16.12
C GLU A 416 27.17 -14.29 -16.00
N SER A 417 27.48 -13.02 -15.91
CA SER A 417 28.85 -12.50 -15.94
C SER A 417 29.51 -12.37 -14.57
N ASN A 418 28.84 -12.79 -13.51
CA ASN A 418 29.29 -12.75 -12.11
C ASN A 418 29.73 -11.33 -11.65
N LYS A 419 29.10 -10.27 -12.19
CA LYS A 419 29.41 -8.88 -11.83
C LYS A 419 29.09 -8.55 -10.38
N LEU A 420 28.14 -9.28 -9.78
CA LEU A 420 27.70 -9.11 -8.40
C LEU A 420 28.00 -10.36 -7.53
N GLU A 421 29.01 -11.17 -7.92
CA GLU A 421 29.32 -12.44 -7.25
C GLU A 421 29.52 -12.27 -5.73
N THR A 422 30.29 -11.26 -5.29
CA THR A 422 30.53 -11.00 -3.87
C THR A 422 29.20 -10.76 -3.14
N THR A 423 28.35 -9.89 -3.68
CA THR A 423 27.03 -9.61 -3.12
C THR A 423 26.18 -10.88 -3.02
N PHE A 424 26.15 -11.70 -4.06
CA PHE A 424 25.34 -12.92 -4.08
C PHE A 424 25.86 -14.01 -3.13
N ASN A 425 27.17 -14.09 -2.92
CA ASN A 425 27.75 -14.98 -1.94
C ASN A 425 27.41 -14.59 -0.51
N GLU A 426 27.24 -13.27 -0.27
CA GLU A 426 26.93 -12.71 1.04
C GLU A 426 25.43 -12.56 1.33
N ILE A 427 24.54 -12.70 0.34
CA ILE A 427 23.10 -12.42 0.50
C ILE A 427 22.46 -13.19 1.67
N LYS A 428 22.94 -14.39 1.99
CA LYS A 428 22.50 -15.20 3.14
C LYS A 428 22.79 -14.51 4.48
N GLN A 429 23.67 -13.52 4.51
CA GLN A 429 24.04 -12.78 5.71
C GLN A 429 23.09 -11.61 5.98
N LEU A 430 22.23 -11.22 5.00
CA LEU A 430 21.31 -10.09 5.16
C LEU A 430 20.50 -10.13 6.46
N PRO A 431 19.87 -11.23 6.86
CA PRO A 431 19.12 -11.27 8.13
C PRO A 431 20.01 -10.94 9.34
N SER A 432 21.24 -11.41 9.38
CA SER A 432 22.18 -11.10 10.47
C SER A 432 22.69 -9.67 10.43
N LEU A 433 22.94 -9.12 9.24
CA LEU A 433 23.33 -7.72 9.05
C LEU A 433 22.19 -6.77 9.48
N ILE A 434 20.95 -7.09 9.14
CA ILE A 434 19.77 -6.35 9.57
C ILE A 434 19.67 -6.36 11.10
N LYS A 435 19.79 -7.54 11.73
CA LYS A 435 19.74 -7.70 13.19
C LYS A 435 20.85 -6.92 13.90
N GLU A 436 22.04 -6.85 13.31
CA GLU A 436 23.13 -6.04 13.83
C GLU A 436 22.84 -4.54 13.69
N THR A 437 22.34 -4.12 12.51
CA THR A 437 22.00 -2.73 12.24
C THR A 437 20.88 -2.20 13.15
N LEU A 438 19.88 -3.04 13.48
CA LEU A 438 18.82 -2.66 14.42
C LEU A 438 19.35 -2.20 15.79
N LYS A 439 20.54 -2.60 16.19
CA LYS A 439 21.15 -2.15 17.46
C LYS A 439 21.53 -0.66 17.48
N CYS A 440 21.52 0.03 16.33
CA CYS A 440 21.74 1.47 16.26
C CYS A 440 20.62 2.31 16.89
N GLU A 441 19.47 1.69 17.20
CA GLU A 441 18.26 2.39 17.66
C GLU A 441 18.51 3.35 18.82
N ALA A 442 19.24 2.92 19.86
CA ALA A 442 19.51 3.75 21.02
C ALA A 442 20.25 5.05 20.64
N GLN A 443 21.23 4.96 19.74
CA GLN A 443 21.95 6.11 19.22
C GLN A 443 21.03 7.00 18.37
N ILE A 444 20.22 6.42 17.48
CA ILE A 444 19.26 7.16 16.65
C ILE A 444 18.26 7.92 17.50
N LYS A 445 17.78 7.32 18.59
CA LYS A 445 16.86 7.98 19.53
C LYS A 445 17.46 9.26 20.14
N GLU A 446 18.75 9.28 20.45
CA GLU A 446 19.43 10.49 20.92
C GLU A 446 19.60 11.51 19.79
N ILE A 447 20.04 11.08 18.60
CA ILE A 447 20.17 11.94 17.43
C ILE A 447 18.82 12.60 17.09
N SER A 448 17.73 11.87 17.15
CA SER A 448 16.39 12.38 16.85
C SER A 448 15.99 13.57 17.72
N LYS A 449 16.45 13.65 18.98
CA LYS A 449 16.22 14.80 19.86
C LYS A 449 16.88 16.08 19.35
N SER A 450 17.97 15.98 18.58
CA SER A 450 18.70 17.13 18.03
C SER A 450 18.03 17.73 16.79
N ILE A 451 17.13 16.98 16.15
CA ILE A 451 16.54 17.38 14.88
C ILE A 451 15.01 17.50 14.89
N ASN A 452 14.29 17.03 15.92
CA ASN A 452 12.83 16.99 15.98
C ASN A 452 12.15 18.37 15.96
N GLU A 453 12.83 19.44 16.36
CA GLU A 453 12.31 20.81 16.34
C GLU A 453 12.74 21.61 15.11
N LYS A 454 13.50 20.99 14.18
CA LYS A 454 13.97 21.66 12.97
C LYS A 454 12.90 21.69 11.91
N LYS A 455 12.85 22.77 11.12
CA LYS A 455 11.82 22.95 10.08
C LYS A 455 12.17 22.23 8.79
N ASP A 456 13.46 22.27 8.42
CA ASP A 456 13.95 21.74 7.16
C ASP A 456 15.09 20.77 7.44
N ILE A 457 15.02 19.58 6.87
CA ILE A 457 16.01 18.50 7.01
C ILE A 457 16.36 18.00 5.61
N TYR A 458 17.65 17.95 5.30
CA TYR A 458 18.12 17.50 4.01
C TYR A 458 18.71 16.10 4.10
N PHE A 459 18.40 15.27 3.11
CA PHE A 459 18.96 13.93 2.95
C PHE A 459 19.82 13.92 1.70
N ILE A 460 21.06 13.47 1.80
CA ILE A 460 21.96 13.43 0.64
C ILE A 460 22.65 12.07 0.50
N GLY A 461 22.85 11.67 -0.73
CA GLY A 461 23.57 10.46 -1.09
C GLY A 461 24.07 10.51 -2.52
N ARG A 462 24.93 9.59 -2.91
CA ARG A 462 25.39 9.41 -4.29
C ARG A 462 25.11 8.00 -4.78
N GLY A 463 24.84 7.85 -6.08
CA GLY A 463 24.49 6.54 -6.65
C GLY A 463 23.27 5.95 -5.93
N LEU A 464 23.36 4.72 -5.48
CA LEU A 464 22.29 4.03 -4.74
C LEU A 464 21.94 4.70 -3.40
N ASP A 465 22.90 5.36 -2.75
CA ASP A 465 22.65 6.11 -1.52
C ASP A 465 21.65 7.26 -1.71
N TYR A 466 21.53 7.82 -2.93
CA TYR A 466 20.50 8.82 -3.23
C TYR A 466 19.08 8.21 -3.20
N ALA A 467 18.91 7.00 -3.73
CA ALA A 467 17.61 6.32 -3.67
C ALA A 467 17.16 6.07 -2.22
N LEU A 468 18.10 5.70 -1.34
CA LEU A 468 17.83 5.53 0.09
C LEU A 468 17.59 6.87 0.80
N ALA A 469 18.34 7.90 0.46
CA ALA A 469 18.11 9.25 0.98
C ALA A 469 16.70 9.75 0.63
N ALA A 470 16.23 9.47 -0.60
CA ALA A 470 14.88 9.80 -1.04
C ALA A 470 13.82 9.06 -0.21
N GLU A 471 14.02 7.77 0.06
CA GLU A 471 13.11 7.00 0.91
C GLU A 471 13.13 7.47 2.37
N GLY A 472 14.30 7.75 2.94
CA GLY A 472 14.43 8.31 4.30
C GLY A 472 13.73 9.65 4.45
N ALA A 473 13.88 10.55 3.49
CA ALA A 473 13.18 11.84 3.47
C ALA A 473 11.66 11.66 3.34
N LEU A 474 11.21 10.70 2.53
CA LEU A 474 9.80 10.36 2.40
C LEU A 474 9.24 9.87 3.74
N LYS A 475 9.88 8.92 4.39
CA LYS A 475 9.44 8.39 5.70
C LYS A 475 9.36 9.49 6.76
N LEU A 476 10.36 10.37 6.83
CA LEU A 476 10.36 11.46 7.80
C LEU A 476 9.17 12.41 7.58
N LYS A 477 8.97 12.89 6.35
CA LYS A 477 7.86 13.83 6.07
C LYS A 477 6.48 13.23 6.26
N GLU A 478 6.30 11.94 5.95
CA GLU A 478 5.01 11.24 6.06
C GLU A 478 4.48 11.21 7.49
N ILE A 479 5.34 10.92 8.47
CA ILE A 479 4.90 10.63 9.83
C ILE A 479 5.24 11.72 10.85
N SER A 480 6.23 12.59 10.57
CA SER A 480 6.61 13.68 11.48
C SER A 480 6.12 15.05 11.02
N TYR A 481 5.66 15.17 9.75
CA TYR A 481 5.25 16.40 9.09
C TYR A 481 6.34 17.47 8.98
N LEU A 482 7.58 17.14 9.28
CA LEU A 482 8.73 18.00 9.04
C LEU A 482 9.04 18.05 7.54
N HIS A 483 9.43 19.22 7.04
CA HIS A 483 9.89 19.33 5.66
C HIS A 483 11.21 18.58 5.49
N ALA A 484 11.20 17.52 4.70
CA ALA A 484 12.38 16.71 4.39
C ALA A 484 12.56 16.59 2.89
N GLU A 485 13.74 16.95 2.39
CA GLU A 485 14.09 16.90 0.98
C GLU A 485 15.32 16.04 0.75
N ALA A 486 15.26 15.18 -0.28
CA ALA A 486 16.40 14.35 -0.68
C ALA A 486 17.02 14.84 -1.97
N LEU A 487 18.35 14.80 -2.05
CA LEU A 487 19.14 15.28 -3.17
C LEU A 487 20.28 14.32 -3.50
N ALA A 488 20.54 14.15 -4.80
CA ALA A 488 21.84 13.63 -5.19
C ALA A 488 22.91 14.62 -4.70
N ALA A 489 23.86 14.18 -3.86
CA ALA A 489 24.79 15.06 -3.16
C ALA A 489 25.59 16.00 -4.10
N GLY A 490 25.79 15.59 -5.35
CA GLY A 490 26.43 16.44 -6.38
C GLY A 490 25.59 17.65 -6.80
N GLU A 491 24.24 17.55 -6.69
CA GLU A 491 23.29 18.59 -7.10
C GLU A 491 23.13 19.72 -6.08
N LEU A 492 23.66 19.56 -4.85
CA LEU A 492 23.63 20.62 -3.82
C LEU A 492 24.06 21.98 -4.37
N LYS A 493 25.11 22.01 -5.21
CA LYS A 493 25.70 23.23 -5.77
C LYS A 493 24.81 23.96 -6.76
N HIS A 494 23.80 23.27 -7.29
CA HIS A 494 22.93 23.79 -8.33
C HIS A 494 21.64 24.45 -7.80
N GLY A 495 21.58 24.70 -6.48
CA GLY A 495 20.46 25.44 -5.86
C GLY A 495 20.40 25.27 -4.36
N THR A 496 20.17 24.06 -3.88
CA THR A 496 19.82 23.75 -2.49
C THR A 496 20.87 24.16 -1.46
N LEU A 497 22.15 24.27 -1.86
CA LEU A 497 23.21 24.75 -0.98
C LEU A 497 22.95 26.17 -0.43
N ALA A 498 22.12 26.96 -1.10
CA ALA A 498 21.67 28.27 -0.65
C ALA A 498 20.79 28.22 0.60
N LEU A 499 20.17 27.07 0.89
CA LEU A 499 19.27 26.86 2.03
C LEU A 499 20.01 26.37 3.29
N ILE A 500 21.28 25.98 3.14
CA ILE A 500 22.08 25.46 4.25
C ILE A 500 22.57 26.63 5.11
N GLN A 501 22.18 26.61 6.38
CA GLN A 501 22.52 27.59 7.40
C GLN A 501 23.13 26.89 8.61
N ASP A 502 23.59 27.68 9.59
CA ASP A 502 24.10 27.15 10.86
C ASP A 502 23.06 26.29 11.57
N GLY A 503 23.46 25.06 11.88
CA GLY A 503 22.63 24.05 12.53
C GLY A 503 21.54 23.40 11.63
N THR A 504 21.54 23.62 10.31
CA THR A 504 20.65 22.90 9.38
C THR A 504 21.02 21.41 9.37
N PRO A 505 20.08 20.48 9.70
CA PRO A 505 20.37 19.06 9.65
C PRO A 505 20.57 18.55 8.22
N VAL A 506 21.65 17.82 8.02
CA VAL A 506 21.94 17.11 6.76
C VAL A 506 22.25 15.65 7.09
N ILE A 507 21.37 14.76 6.69
CA ILE A 507 21.51 13.31 6.85
C ILE A 507 22.17 12.74 5.61
N VAL A 508 23.25 11.99 5.79
CA VAL A 508 24.12 11.51 4.73
C VAL A 508 24.16 10.00 4.72
N THR A 509 23.77 9.36 3.65
CA THR A 509 24.02 7.94 3.41
C THR A 509 25.32 7.76 2.62
N ALA A 510 26.19 6.86 3.07
CA ALA A 510 27.56 6.69 2.54
C ALA A 510 27.98 5.21 2.56
N SER A 511 27.21 4.36 1.89
CA SER A 511 27.46 2.92 1.74
C SER A 511 28.26 2.56 0.49
N GLN A 512 28.38 3.50 -0.47
CA GLN A 512 29.06 3.28 -1.75
C GLN A 512 30.55 3.65 -1.63
N HIS A 513 31.42 2.68 -1.35
CA HIS A 513 32.85 2.89 -1.07
C HIS A 513 33.57 3.62 -2.23
N HIS A 514 33.25 3.28 -3.49
CA HIS A 514 33.83 3.91 -4.66
C HIS A 514 33.42 5.40 -4.84
N LEU A 515 32.36 5.86 -4.18
CA LEU A 515 31.87 7.25 -4.19
C LEU A 515 32.20 8.01 -2.89
N LEU A 516 32.81 7.36 -1.91
CA LEU A 516 32.99 7.87 -0.56
C LEU A 516 33.77 9.19 -0.49
N ASP A 517 34.86 9.33 -1.27
CA ASP A 517 35.62 10.58 -1.36
C ASP A 517 34.77 11.74 -1.90
N LYS A 518 33.88 11.46 -2.86
CA LYS A 518 32.97 12.46 -3.44
C LYS A 518 31.88 12.85 -2.46
N THR A 519 31.30 11.88 -1.76
CA THR A 519 30.32 12.10 -0.69
C THR A 519 30.94 12.92 0.44
N THR A 520 32.17 12.57 0.87
CA THR A 520 32.93 13.30 1.90
C THR A 520 33.18 14.76 1.50
N SER A 521 33.51 15.01 0.21
CA SER A 521 33.68 16.39 -0.29
C SER A 521 32.37 17.19 -0.22
N ASN A 522 31.22 16.58 -0.55
CA ASN A 522 29.93 17.25 -0.42
C ASN A 522 29.57 17.53 1.06
N VAL A 523 29.94 16.64 1.97
CA VAL A 523 29.78 16.88 3.42
C VAL A 523 30.61 18.08 3.88
N GLN A 524 31.86 18.21 3.42
CA GLN A 524 32.70 19.37 3.70
C GLN A 524 32.07 20.69 3.21
N GLU A 525 31.37 20.67 2.07
CA GLU A 525 30.68 21.85 1.53
C GLU A 525 29.52 22.32 2.41
N VAL A 526 28.71 21.41 2.94
CA VAL A 526 27.61 21.76 3.86
C VAL A 526 28.15 22.12 5.25
N LYS A 527 29.18 21.42 5.74
CA LYS A 527 29.87 21.76 6.99
C LYS A 527 30.48 23.15 6.98
N ALA A 528 31.06 23.58 5.87
CA ALA A 528 31.60 24.95 5.69
C ALA A 528 30.54 26.05 5.83
N ARG A 529 29.24 25.68 5.83
CA ARG A 529 28.08 26.58 6.01
C ARG A 529 27.37 26.36 7.35
N GLY A 530 28.00 25.59 8.24
CA GLY A 530 27.48 25.36 9.58
C GLY A 530 26.43 24.24 9.70
N ALA A 531 26.26 23.39 8.67
CA ALA A 531 25.32 22.27 8.76
C ALA A 531 25.63 21.34 9.92
N TYR A 532 24.59 20.82 10.57
CA TYR A 532 24.65 19.71 11.50
C TYR A 532 24.55 18.41 10.72
N VAL A 533 25.64 17.66 10.62
CA VAL A 533 25.75 16.49 9.77
C VAL A 533 25.62 15.20 10.56
N ILE A 534 24.68 14.36 10.14
CA ILE A 534 24.47 12.99 10.62
C ILE A 534 24.84 12.06 9.48
N ALA A 535 25.94 11.32 9.56
CA ALA A 535 26.36 10.39 8.54
C ALA A 535 26.08 8.94 8.94
N ILE A 536 25.66 8.14 7.96
CA ILE A 536 25.38 6.71 8.09
C ILE A 536 26.30 5.98 7.12
N GLY A 537 27.16 5.12 7.63
CA GLY A 537 28.12 4.36 6.83
C GLY A 537 28.90 3.36 7.68
N ASP A 538 29.75 2.58 7.08
CA ASP A 538 30.63 1.64 7.78
C ASP A 538 31.95 2.27 8.25
N ASN A 539 32.88 1.47 8.76
CA ASN A 539 34.18 1.94 9.24
C ASN A 539 35.19 2.30 8.13
N SER A 540 34.84 2.17 6.86
CA SER A 540 35.75 2.43 5.74
C SER A 540 36.12 3.91 5.58
N SER A 541 35.27 4.83 6.09
CA SER A 541 35.47 6.26 5.97
C SER A 541 35.76 6.98 7.29
N LYS A 542 36.97 6.84 7.79
CA LYS A 542 37.40 7.61 8.96
C LYS A 542 37.28 9.13 8.73
N LYS A 543 37.59 9.63 7.51
CA LYS A 543 37.50 11.05 7.20
C LYS A 543 36.07 11.59 7.28
N LEU A 544 35.07 10.82 6.80
CA LEU A 544 33.67 11.20 6.92
C LEU A 544 33.24 11.18 8.38
N GLN A 545 33.66 10.18 9.14
CA GLN A 545 33.44 10.08 10.58
C GLN A 545 33.95 11.32 11.34
N ASP A 546 35.19 11.73 11.08
CA ASP A 546 35.86 12.84 11.76
C ASP A 546 35.19 14.21 11.48
N ILE A 547 34.54 14.40 10.32
CA ILE A 547 33.90 15.68 9.96
C ILE A 547 32.40 15.74 10.26
N SER A 548 31.76 14.60 10.58
CA SER A 548 30.35 14.52 10.94
C SER A 548 30.13 14.88 12.41
N ASP A 549 28.98 15.47 12.72
CA ASP A 549 28.61 15.74 14.13
C ASP A 549 28.14 14.45 14.81
N ASP A 550 27.41 13.61 14.08
CA ASP A 550 27.06 12.25 14.49
C ASP A 550 27.40 11.26 13.38
N TYR A 551 27.78 10.06 13.77
CA TYR A 551 28.09 8.98 12.83
C TYR A 551 27.46 7.66 13.29
N VAL A 552 26.57 7.11 12.46
CA VAL A 552 25.93 5.82 12.69
C VAL A 552 26.71 4.76 11.92
N THR A 553 27.37 3.86 12.67
CA THR A 553 28.20 2.81 12.09
C THR A 553 27.34 1.62 11.67
N LEU A 554 27.43 1.26 10.39
CA LEU A 554 26.85 0.04 9.83
C LEU A 554 27.80 -1.16 10.00
N PRO A 555 27.26 -2.40 10.03
CA PRO A 555 28.10 -3.59 9.94
C PRO A 555 28.84 -3.65 8.60
N GLU A 556 30.05 -4.25 8.61
CA GLU A 556 30.84 -4.46 7.41
C GLU A 556 30.16 -5.47 6.47
N ALA A 557 29.97 -5.08 5.21
CA ALA A 557 29.34 -5.89 4.16
C ALA A 557 29.80 -5.41 2.78
N SER A 558 29.46 -6.14 1.70
CA SER A 558 29.60 -5.62 0.34
C SER A 558 28.76 -4.36 0.15
N GLU A 559 29.20 -3.45 -0.73
CA GLU A 559 28.53 -2.15 -0.96
C GLU A 559 27.02 -2.28 -1.13
N MET A 560 26.56 -3.27 -1.88
CA MET A 560 25.15 -3.48 -2.16
C MET A 560 24.37 -3.88 -0.89
N LEU A 561 24.91 -4.77 -0.07
CA LEU A 561 24.28 -5.17 1.18
C LEU A 561 24.33 -4.06 2.22
N SER A 562 25.43 -3.32 2.28
CA SER A 562 25.58 -2.13 3.10
C SER A 562 24.52 -1.07 2.73
N THR A 563 24.30 -0.87 1.41
CA THR A 563 23.22 -0.01 0.92
C THR A 563 21.86 -0.47 1.44
N ILE A 564 21.52 -1.75 1.28
CA ILE A 564 20.21 -2.28 1.70
C ILE A 564 19.96 -2.05 3.20
N VAL A 565 20.93 -2.31 4.06
CA VAL A 565 20.74 -2.16 5.52
C VAL A 565 20.76 -0.69 5.98
N SER A 566 21.29 0.24 5.16
CA SER A 566 21.32 1.67 5.48
C SER A 566 19.94 2.31 5.63
N ILE A 567 18.88 1.67 5.14
CA ILE A 567 17.51 2.17 5.31
C ILE A 567 17.03 2.11 6.77
N ILE A 568 17.53 1.16 7.56
CA ILE A 568 17.06 0.92 8.94
C ILE A 568 17.29 2.14 9.85
N PRO A 569 18.50 2.74 9.92
CA PRO A 569 18.71 3.98 10.65
C PRO A 569 17.75 5.10 10.19
N LEU A 570 17.47 5.22 8.88
CA LEU A 570 16.58 6.24 8.34
C LEU A 570 15.12 6.02 8.78
N GLN A 571 14.67 4.77 8.82
CA GLN A 571 13.35 4.41 9.36
C GLN A 571 13.23 4.74 10.85
N PHE A 572 14.26 4.45 11.65
CA PHE A 572 14.29 4.81 13.07
C PHE A 572 14.33 6.32 13.29
N ILE A 573 15.07 7.10 12.48
CA ILE A 573 15.04 8.57 12.54
C ILE A 573 13.61 9.07 12.36
N ALA A 574 12.93 8.63 11.32
CA ALA A 574 11.55 9.02 11.04
C ALA A 574 10.61 8.65 12.21
N TYR A 575 10.70 7.41 12.68
CA TYR A 575 9.90 6.90 13.80
C TYR A 575 10.11 7.70 15.10
N HIS A 576 11.36 7.87 15.53
CA HIS A 576 11.65 8.54 16.80
C HIS A 576 11.36 10.03 16.76
N VAL A 577 11.59 10.72 15.65
CA VAL A 577 11.19 12.12 15.48
C VAL A 577 9.68 12.28 15.58
N ALA A 578 8.91 11.44 14.89
CA ALA A 578 7.46 11.47 14.97
C ALA A 578 6.93 11.16 16.38
N ASN A 579 7.55 10.17 17.05
CA ASN A 579 7.18 9.78 18.41
C ASN A 579 7.49 10.89 19.43
N LEU A 580 8.63 11.60 19.30
CA LEU A 580 8.98 12.75 20.14
C LEU A 580 7.98 13.90 19.96
N ASN A 581 7.46 14.09 18.77
CA ASN A 581 6.49 15.14 18.45
C ASN A 581 5.04 14.73 18.80
N GLY A 582 4.82 13.50 19.27
CA GLY A 582 3.48 12.99 19.64
C GLY A 582 2.55 12.78 18.46
N GLU A 583 3.11 12.56 17.26
CA GLU A 583 2.33 12.41 16.03
C GLU A 583 1.72 11.01 15.88
N SER A 584 0.69 10.88 15.05
CA SER A 584 0.05 9.61 14.73
C SER A 584 0.90 8.82 13.74
N ILE A 585 1.75 7.91 14.22
CA ILE A 585 2.76 7.20 13.43
C ILE A 585 2.12 6.19 12.46
N ASP A 586 1.22 5.34 12.96
CA ASP A 586 0.60 4.28 12.15
C ASP A 586 -0.44 4.82 11.16
N GLN A 587 -1.05 5.95 11.50
CA GLN A 587 -2.11 6.60 10.73
C GLN A 587 -1.82 8.10 10.62
N PRO A 588 -0.82 8.50 9.82
CA PRO A 588 -0.48 9.91 9.64
C PRO A 588 -1.60 10.63 8.88
N ARG A 589 -1.84 11.89 9.26
CA ARG A 589 -2.89 12.71 8.63
C ARG A 589 -2.74 12.79 7.11
N ASN A 590 -3.85 12.78 6.39
CA ASN A 590 -3.93 12.97 4.94
C ASN A 590 -3.18 11.89 4.12
N LEU A 591 -2.86 10.74 4.72
CA LEU A 591 -2.22 9.62 4.03
C LEU A 591 -2.98 8.32 4.24
N ALA A 592 -3.01 7.48 3.23
CA ALA A 592 -3.56 6.14 3.26
C ALA A 592 -2.50 5.11 2.84
N LYS A 593 -2.61 3.88 3.35
CA LYS A 593 -1.64 2.79 3.07
C LYS A 593 -1.52 2.46 1.59
N SER A 594 -2.61 2.55 0.84
CA SER A 594 -2.63 2.28 -0.60
C SER A 594 -3.63 3.20 -1.28
N VAL A 595 -3.27 3.79 -2.41
CA VAL A 595 -4.10 4.72 -3.19
C VAL A 595 -4.80 3.92 -4.29
N THR A 596 -6.11 3.67 -4.12
CA THR A 596 -6.95 2.88 -5.07
C THR A 596 -7.96 3.74 -5.83
N VAL A 597 -7.83 5.03 -5.74
CA VAL A 597 -8.60 6.02 -6.51
C VAL A 597 -7.62 6.99 -7.15
N GLU A 598 -8.05 7.60 -8.23
CA GLU A 598 -7.30 8.64 -8.92
C GLU A 598 -7.46 9.98 -8.25
#